data_76f1a0fe817480c79fa8299d1a803f55
#
_entry.id   76f1a0fe817480c79fa8299d1a803f55
#
_cell.length_a   1.000
_cell.length_b   1.000
_cell.length_c   1.000
_cell.angle_alpha   90.00
_cell.angle_beta   90.00
_cell.angle_gamma   90.00
#
_symmetry.space_group_name_H-M   'P 1'
#
loop_
_entity.id
_entity.type
_entity.pdbx_description
1 polymer ?
#
loop_
_entity_poly.entity_id
_entity_poly.type
_entity_poly.pdbx_seq_one_letter_code
_entity_poly.pdbx_strand_id
1 'polypeptide(L)'
;MLFRSAKSEKMVVATYAKRFAAKEACSKALGTGIRRGVWWRDMGVVNLPGGRPTMQLTGGALARLEQLTPEGFQARIDLSITDDWPMAQAFVIISAVNPGKP
;
A
#
# COMPACT_ATOMS: atom_id res chain seq x y z
N MET A 1 -20.43 21.60 5.79
CA MET A 1 -18.96 21.60 5.71
C MET A 1 -18.35 21.85 7.07
N LEU A 2 -17.45 21.00 7.43
CA LEU A 2 -16.80 21.13 8.72
C LEU A 2 -15.67 22.14 8.65
N PHE A 3 -15.59 22.95 9.70
CA PHE A 3 -14.43 23.79 9.90
C PHE A 3 -13.22 22.93 10.25
N ARG A 4 -12.09 23.35 9.76
CA ARG A 4 -10.84 22.72 10.10
C ARG A 4 -9.85 23.76 10.56
N SER A 5 -9.21 23.47 11.68
CA SER A 5 -8.07 24.26 12.09
C SER A 5 -6.90 24.01 11.14
N ALA A 6 -5.92 24.89 11.16
CA ALA A 6 -4.70 24.68 10.37
C ALA A 6 -4.05 23.34 10.69
N LYS A 7 -4.12 22.93 11.97
CA LYS A 7 -3.58 21.64 12.39
C LYS A 7 -4.34 20.48 11.75
N SER A 8 -5.68 20.55 11.70
CA SER A 8 -6.49 19.50 11.08
C SER A 8 -6.23 19.40 9.59
N GLU A 9 -6.08 20.53 8.90
CA GLU A 9 -5.76 20.54 7.47
C GLU A 9 -4.39 19.92 7.22
N LYS A 10 -3.42 20.23 8.05
CA LYS A 10 -2.09 19.63 7.97
C LYS A 10 -2.16 18.12 8.12
N MET A 11 -2.95 17.62 9.07
CA MET A 11 -3.13 16.18 9.26
C MET A 11 -3.78 15.51 8.06
N VAL A 12 -4.78 16.16 7.44
CA VAL A 12 -5.43 15.61 6.25
C VAL A 12 -4.45 15.50 5.09
N VAL A 13 -3.65 16.53 4.86
CA VAL A 13 -2.65 16.54 3.80
C VAL A 13 -1.61 15.45 4.05
N ALA A 14 -1.12 15.34 5.29
CA ALA A 14 -0.14 14.31 5.64
C ALA A 14 -0.69 12.90 5.41
N THR A 15 -1.96 12.66 5.78
CA THR A 15 -2.61 11.37 5.55
C THR A 15 -2.73 11.07 4.07
N TYR A 16 -3.09 12.06 3.27
CA TYR A 16 -3.19 11.90 1.82
C TYR A 16 -1.82 11.58 1.22
N ALA A 17 -0.79 12.32 1.62
CA ALA A 17 0.56 12.09 1.12
C ALA A 17 1.06 10.68 1.45
N LYS A 18 0.78 10.19 2.64
CA LYS A 18 1.13 8.82 3.04
C LYS A 18 0.43 7.79 2.17
N ARG A 19 -0.86 7.95 1.95
CA ARG A 19 -1.64 7.02 1.13
C ARG A 19 -1.17 7.03 -0.31
N PHE A 20 -0.90 8.21 -0.84
CA PHE A 20 -0.39 8.38 -2.20
C PHE A 20 0.95 7.66 -2.35
N ALA A 21 1.88 7.92 -1.43
CA ALA A 21 3.21 7.30 -1.46
C ALA A 21 3.12 5.78 -1.36
N ALA A 22 2.25 5.26 -0.50
CA ALA A 22 2.07 3.82 -0.34
C ALA A 22 1.52 3.17 -1.63
N LYS A 23 0.54 3.80 -2.26
CA LYS A 23 -0.04 3.27 -3.50
C LYS A 23 0.97 3.31 -4.64
N GLU A 24 1.75 4.38 -4.75
CA GLU A 24 2.81 4.44 -5.75
C GLU A 24 3.85 3.35 -5.54
N ALA A 25 4.33 3.21 -4.30
CA ALA A 25 5.32 2.19 -3.98
C ALA A 25 4.78 0.79 -4.27
N CYS A 26 3.51 0.54 -3.93
CA CYS A 26 2.87 -0.75 -4.19
C CYS A 26 2.78 -1.03 -5.69
N SER A 27 2.37 -0.05 -6.49
CA SER A 27 2.26 -0.23 -7.94
C SER A 27 3.61 -0.54 -8.58
N LYS A 28 4.67 0.07 -8.08
CA LYS A 28 6.03 -0.22 -8.55
C LYS A 28 6.46 -1.63 -8.14
N ALA A 29 6.13 -2.05 -6.93
CA ALA A 29 6.45 -3.40 -6.47
C ALA A 29 5.71 -4.46 -7.30
N LEU A 30 4.51 -4.15 -7.78
CA LEU A 30 3.77 -5.03 -8.69
C LEU A 30 4.39 -5.06 -10.10
N GLY A 31 5.29 -4.13 -10.39
CA GLY A 31 5.99 -4.08 -11.66
C GLY A 31 5.23 -3.43 -12.79
N THR A 32 4.05 -2.88 -12.52
CA THR A 32 3.19 -2.31 -13.57
C THR A 32 3.10 -0.80 -13.51
N GLY A 33 3.31 -0.19 -12.33
CA GLY A 33 2.83 1.15 -12.11
C GLY A 33 1.31 1.18 -12.18
N ILE A 34 0.74 2.36 -12.39
CA ILE A 34 -0.72 2.50 -12.52
C ILE A 34 -1.09 2.32 -13.99
N ARG A 35 -1.14 1.10 -14.42
CA ARG A 35 -1.51 0.73 -15.78
C ARG A 35 -1.82 -0.77 -15.84
N ARG A 36 -2.25 -1.26 -17.00
CA ARG A 36 -2.50 -2.68 -17.26
C ARG A 36 -3.54 -3.27 -16.31
N GLY A 37 -4.57 -2.47 -15.99
CA GLY A 37 -5.64 -2.91 -15.11
C GLY A 37 -5.34 -2.75 -13.63
N VAL A 38 -4.18 -2.20 -13.28
CA VAL A 38 -3.84 -1.90 -11.88
C VAL A 38 -4.19 -0.45 -11.60
N TRP A 39 -5.15 -0.22 -10.70
CA TRP A 39 -5.69 1.11 -10.42
C TRP A 39 -5.52 1.45 -8.95
N TRP A 40 -5.39 2.73 -8.66
CA TRP A 40 -5.24 3.19 -7.29
C TRP A 40 -6.40 2.79 -6.38
N ARG A 41 -7.62 2.74 -6.92
CA ARG A 41 -8.78 2.31 -6.15
C ARG A 41 -8.70 0.85 -5.70
N ASP A 42 -7.83 0.06 -6.34
CA ASP A 42 -7.64 -1.34 -6.01
C ASP A 42 -6.61 -1.54 -4.91
N MET A 43 -6.04 -0.47 -4.38
CA MET A 43 -5.01 -0.53 -3.36
C MET A 43 -5.41 0.33 -2.18
N GLY A 44 -5.35 -0.22 -0.99
CA GLY A 44 -5.65 0.51 0.23
C GLY A 44 -4.66 0.18 1.32
N VAL A 45 -4.37 1.17 2.16
CA VAL A 45 -3.57 0.96 3.35
C VAL A 45 -4.50 0.52 4.46
N VAL A 46 -4.22 -0.61 5.08
CA VAL A 46 -4.98 -1.13 6.22
C VAL A 46 -4.01 -1.49 7.33
N ASN A 47 -4.54 -1.58 8.55
CA ASN A 47 -3.74 -2.00 9.69
C ASN A 47 -4.04 -3.45 10.01
N LEU A 48 -2.98 -4.22 10.19
CA LEU A 48 -3.09 -5.58 10.70
C LEU A 48 -3.45 -5.55 12.20
N PRO A 49 -3.94 -6.66 12.73
CA PRO A 49 -4.04 -6.80 14.19
C PRO A 49 -2.69 -6.47 14.82
N GLY A 50 -2.70 -5.60 15.83
CA GLY A 50 -1.47 -5.07 16.40
C GLY A 50 -1.03 -3.73 15.85
N GLY A 51 -1.69 -3.22 14.80
CA GLY A 51 -1.51 -1.86 14.30
C GLY A 51 -0.51 -1.68 13.18
N ARG A 52 0.21 -2.73 12.78
CA ARG A 52 1.19 -2.62 11.69
C ARG A 52 0.48 -2.39 10.36
N PRO A 53 0.90 -1.40 9.54
CA PRO A 53 0.26 -1.15 8.27
C PRO A 53 0.64 -2.20 7.21
N THR A 54 -0.30 -2.47 6.33
CA THR A 54 -0.06 -3.27 5.14
C THR A 54 -0.94 -2.74 4.01
N MET A 55 -0.81 -3.33 2.82
CA MET A 55 -1.66 -3.01 1.68
C MET A 55 -2.71 -4.08 1.52
N GLN A 56 -3.94 -3.65 1.28
CA GLN A 56 -5.01 -4.53 0.83
C GLN A 56 -5.23 -4.30 -0.65
N LEU A 57 -5.17 -5.35 -1.44
CA LEU A 57 -5.33 -5.30 -2.89
C LEU A 57 -6.64 -5.94 -3.30
N THR A 58 -7.27 -5.33 -4.29
CA THR A 58 -8.50 -5.84 -4.91
C THR A 58 -8.37 -5.70 -6.42
N GLY A 59 -9.35 -6.21 -7.16
CA GLY A 59 -9.44 -5.99 -8.60
C GLY A 59 -8.18 -6.37 -9.35
N GLY A 60 -7.77 -5.51 -10.27
CA GLY A 60 -6.60 -5.76 -11.12
C GLY A 60 -5.28 -5.81 -10.36
N ALA A 61 -5.16 -5.05 -9.27
CA ALA A 61 -3.96 -5.11 -8.44
C ALA A 61 -3.83 -6.48 -7.78
N LEU A 62 -4.92 -7.03 -7.26
CA LEU A 62 -4.91 -8.36 -6.68
C LEU A 62 -4.60 -9.42 -7.74
N ALA A 63 -5.21 -9.31 -8.91
CA ALA A 63 -4.93 -10.24 -10.01
C ALA A 63 -3.45 -10.23 -10.38
N ARG A 64 -2.84 -9.04 -10.43
CA ARG A 64 -1.42 -8.93 -10.72
C ARG A 64 -0.57 -9.57 -9.62
N LEU A 65 -0.93 -9.36 -8.37
CA LEU A 65 -0.23 -9.99 -7.24
C LEU A 65 -0.29 -11.53 -7.35
N GLU A 66 -1.45 -12.04 -7.71
CA GLU A 66 -1.62 -13.48 -7.89
C GLU A 66 -0.77 -14.02 -9.04
N GLN A 67 -0.64 -13.26 -10.13
CA GLN A 67 0.24 -13.64 -11.23
C GLN A 67 1.70 -13.73 -10.80
N LEU A 68 2.12 -12.83 -9.93
CA LEU A 68 3.50 -12.78 -9.45
C LEU A 68 3.81 -13.84 -8.41
N THR A 69 2.79 -14.36 -7.74
CA THR A 69 2.96 -15.32 -6.65
C THR A 69 3.06 -16.72 -7.22
N PRO A 70 4.19 -17.42 -7.00
CA PRO A 70 4.33 -18.79 -7.49
C PRO A 70 3.30 -19.73 -6.86
N GLU A 71 2.93 -20.76 -7.60
CA GLU A 71 2.03 -21.77 -7.09
C GLU A 71 2.58 -22.40 -5.82
N GLY A 72 1.71 -22.57 -4.83
CA GLY A 72 2.08 -23.12 -3.54
C GLY A 72 2.67 -22.11 -2.57
N PHE A 73 2.85 -20.86 -3.00
CA PHE A 73 3.37 -19.80 -2.14
C PHE A 73 2.27 -18.81 -1.79
N GLN A 74 2.52 -18.04 -0.75
CA GLN A 74 1.62 -16.99 -0.30
C GLN A 74 2.34 -15.65 -0.44
N ALA A 75 1.63 -14.65 -0.94
CA ALA A 75 2.19 -13.31 -1.04
C ALA A 75 2.18 -12.65 0.33
N ARG A 76 3.28 -11.97 0.63
CA ARG A 76 3.41 -11.13 1.81
C ARG A 76 3.76 -9.72 1.36
N ILE A 77 3.07 -8.74 1.92
CA ILE A 77 3.31 -7.33 1.61
C ILE A 77 3.76 -6.63 2.88
N ASP A 78 4.96 -6.11 2.86
CA ASP A 78 5.50 -5.30 3.95
C ASP A 78 5.51 -3.85 3.50
N LEU A 79 4.95 -2.98 4.34
CA LEU A 79 4.82 -1.55 4.07
C LEU A 79 5.48 -0.77 5.18
N SER A 80 6.32 0.18 4.81
CA SER A 80 6.90 1.13 5.74
C SER A 80 6.64 2.53 5.21
N ILE A 81 6.12 3.41 6.06
CA ILE A 81 5.81 4.79 5.70
C ILE A 81 6.55 5.73 6.63
N THR A 82 7.25 6.69 6.05
CA THR A 82 7.95 7.72 6.79
C THR A 82 7.33 9.07 6.51
N ASP A 83 6.98 9.79 7.56
CA ASP A 83 6.45 11.15 7.47
C ASP A 83 7.58 12.16 7.45
N ASP A 84 7.49 13.08 6.51
CA ASP A 84 8.40 14.22 6.43
C ASP A 84 7.60 15.37 5.82
N TRP A 85 6.85 16.03 6.69
CA TRP A 85 5.88 17.05 6.27
C TRP A 85 6.52 18.09 5.35
N PRO A 86 5.88 18.48 4.23
CA PRO A 86 4.57 18.02 3.74
C PRO A 86 4.62 16.74 2.90
N MET A 87 5.76 16.11 2.83
CA MET A 87 5.98 14.93 2.00
C MET A 87 5.89 13.65 2.85
N ALA A 88 5.79 12.54 2.16
CA ALA A 88 5.87 11.23 2.77
C ALA A 88 6.62 10.30 1.84
N GLN A 89 7.31 9.31 2.41
CA GLN A 89 7.96 8.25 1.66
C GLN A 89 7.38 6.92 2.10
N ALA A 90 7.28 6.01 1.15
CA ALA A 90 6.82 4.66 1.44
C ALA A 90 7.69 3.65 0.72
N PHE A 91 7.91 2.52 1.39
CA PHE A 91 8.58 1.37 0.82
C PHE A 91 7.64 0.19 0.91
N VAL A 92 7.51 -0.54 -0.19
CA VAL A 92 6.70 -1.75 -0.26
C VAL A 92 7.58 -2.87 -0.74
N ILE A 93 7.59 -3.96 0.00
CA ILE A 93 8.28 -5.18 -0.36
C ILE A 93 7.24 -6.28 -0.48
N ILE A 94 7.18 -6.90 -1.65
CA ILE A 94 6.29 -8.04 -1.89
C ILE A 94 7.15 -9.28 -1.95
N SER A 95 6.85 -10.24 -1.10
CA SER A 95 7.61 -11.48 -0.98
C SER A 95 6.69 -12.67 -1.18
N ALA A 96 7.23 -13.74 -1.73
CA ALA A 96 6.56 -15.03 -1.77
C ALA A 96 7.07 -15.86 -0.60
N VAL A 97 6.18 -16.30 0.27
CA VAL A 97 6.54 -17.08 1.46
C VAL A 97 5.88 -18.44 1.39
N ASN A 98 6.55 -19.43 1.96
CA ASN A 98 6.00 -20.78 2.06
C ASN A 98 5.03 -20.80 3.25
N PRO A 99 3.72 -21.02 3.02
CA PRO A 99 2.75 -20.96 4.11
C PRO A 99 2.90 -22.11 5.12
N GLY A 100 3.59 -23.18 4.75
CA GLY A 100 3.82 -24.32 5.65
C GLY A 100 5.03 -24.16 6.55
N LYS A 101 5.74 -23.04 6.49
CA LYS A 101 6.93 -22.81 7.31
C LYS A 101 6.88 -21.43 7.94
N PRO A 102 7.26 -21.33 9.23
CA PRO A 102 7.31 -20.05 9.92
C PRO A 102 8.36 -19.11 9.37
#